data_8f26872f78bdd670278ca8c53b2bdbb7
#
_entry.id   8f26872f78bdd670278ca8c53b2bdbb7
#
_cell.length_a   1.000
_cell.length_b   1.000
_cell.length_c   1.000
_cell.angle_alpha   90.00
_cell.angle_beta   90.00
_cell.angle_gamma   90.00
#
_symmetry.space_group_name_H-M   'P 1'
#
loop_
_entity.id
_entity.type
_entity.pdbx_description
1 polymer ?
#
loop_
_entity_poly.entity_id
_entity_poly.type
_entity_poly.pdbx_seq_one_letter_code
_entity_poly.pdbx_strand_id
1 'polypeptide(L)'
;NDIIFNFIMKAEFLEFLSYMIEKENDVSHFIFDALYSYDNNSEYLIFKVRDNQIIRDYIESIITQIYEPELNSHLELKLLVGLLLAELMNHPECIETYQSNSYEKLLSSTILKYIATSYQEGSLSTLSKQLHQPDYKICKIIKRQTGQTFKQLIQEERLKATCQLLKTTQMAVTDIMVEVGYENVTYFYKIFKDKYHMTPHDYRQQFI
;
A
#
# COMPACT_ATOMS: atom_id res chain seq x y z
N ASN A 1 -23.15 26.16 -8.50
CA ASN A 1 -22.52 25.22 -9.45
C ASN A 1 -21.40 24.54 -8.71
N ASP A 2 -21.56 23.25 -8.47
CA ASP A 2 -20.53 22.46 -7.83
C ASP A 2 -19.54 21.97 -8.91
N ILE A 3 -18.25 22.11 -8.66
CA ILE A 3 -17.20 21.60 -9.54
C ILE A 3 -16.65 20.34 -8.90
N ILE A 4 -16.64 19.25 -9.66
CA ILE A 4 -16.15 17.95 -9.19
C ILE A 4 -14.81 17.67 -9.87
N PHE A 5 -13.78 17.39 -9.08
CA PHE A 5 -12.48 16.91 -9.55
C PHE A 5 -12.32 15.44 -9.20
N ASN A 6 -11.94 14.63 -10.18
CA ASN A 6 -11.64 13.21 -9.98
C ASN A 6 -10.15 12.97 -10.16
N PHE A 7 -9.52 12.40 -9.15
CA PHE A 7 -8.12 11.99 -9.20
C PHE A 7 -8.03 10.47 -9.32
N ILE A 8 -7.34 9.98 -10.35
CA ILE A 8 -7.06 8.56 -10.52
C ILE A 8 -5.59 8.35 -10.12
N MET A 9 -5.37 7.63 -9.04
CA MET A 9 -4.04 7.33 -8.53
C MET A 9 -3.63 5.90 -8.92
N LYS A 10 -2.37 5.75 -9.33
CA LYS A 10 -1.81 4.43 -9.61
C LYS A 10 -1.50 3.69 -8.29
N ALA A 11 -1.59 2.36 -8.31
CA ALA A 11 -1.31 1.51 -7.15
C ALA A 11 0.09 1.77 -6.57
N GLU A 12 1.10 1.99 -7.41
CA GLU A 12 2.48 2.25 -6.96
C GLU A 12 2.59 3.54 -6.11
N PHE A 13 1.76 4.54 -6.39
CA PHE A 13 1.73 5.76 -5.59
C PHE A 13 1.05 5.53 -4.23
N LEU A 14 -0.04 4.78 -4.21
CA LEU A 14 -0.70 4.41 -2.96
C LEU A 14 0.18 3.48 -2.11
N GLU A 15 0.93 2.55 -2.71
CA GLU A 15 1.93 1.75 -2.02
C GLU A 15 3.00 2.64 -1.36
N PHE A 16 3.56 3.60 -2.10
CA PHE A 16 4.50 4.57 -1.54
C PHE A 16 3.93 5.31 -0.32
N LEU A 17 2.69 5.78 -0.41
CA LEU A 17 2.02 6.44 0.71
C LEU A 17 1.83 5.50 1.91
N SER A 18 1.48 4.25 1.66
CA SER A 18 1.25 3.27 2.74
C SER A 18 2.48 3.02 3.60
N TYR A 19 3.68 3.08 3.01
CA TYR A 19 4.95 2.96 3.76
C TYR A 19 5.26 4.18 4.62
N MET A 20 4.71 5.35 4.31
CA MET A 20 4.95 6.60 5.04
C MET A 20 3.94 6.85 6.16
N ILE A 21 2.89 6.04 6.24
CA ILE A 21 1.82 6.20 7.23
C ILE A 21 2.26 5.57 8.55
N GLU A 22 2.56 6.40 9.54
CA GLU A 22 2.95 5.96 10.89
C GLU A 22 1.75 5.68 11.81
N LYS A 23 0.62 6.38 11.59
CA LYS A 23 -0.57 6.27 12.44
C LYS A 23 -1.70 5.55 11.73
N GLU A 24 -2.34 4.63 12.43
CA GLU A 24 -3.56 3.98 11.98
C GLU A 24 -4.77 4.89 12.20
N ASN A 25 -5.50 5.17 11.11
CA ASN A 25 -6.77 5.90 11.12
C ASN A 25 -7.61 5.48 9.90
N ASP A 26 -8.82 6.02 9.78
CA ASP A 26 -9.77 5.66 8.72
C ASP A 26 -9.21 5.91 7.31
N VAL A 27 -8.37 6.93 7.13
CA VAL A 27 -7.74 7.23 5.82
C VAL A 27 -6.68 6.18 5.49
N SER A 28 -5.83 5.82 6.46
CA SER A 28 -4.83 4.77 6.24
C SER A 28 -5.50 3.43 5.93
N HIS A 29 -6.58 3.10 6.64
CA HIS A 29 -7.36 1.90 6.38
C HIS A 29 -7.97 1.90 4.99
N PHE A 30 -8.54 3.02 4.56
CA PHE A 30 -9.08 3.19 3.22
C PHE A 30 -8.00 3.00 2.13
N ILE A 31 -6.78 3.56 2.32
CA ILE A 31 -5.66 3.40 1.38
C ILE A 31 -5.25 1.93 1.30
N PHE A 32 -5.12 1.24 2.44
CA PHE A 32 -4.79 -0.20 2.46
C PHE A 32 -5.89 -1.04 1.81
N ASP A 33 -7.15 -0.75 2.09
CA ASP A 33 -8.28 -1.44 1.45
C ASP A 33 -8.29 -1.21 -0.06
N ALA A 34 -8.05 0.00 -0.53
CA ALA A 34 -7.98 0.32 -1.95
C ALA A 34 -6.83 -0.42 -2.68
N LEU A 35 -5.71 -0.68 -1.98
CA LEU A 35 -4.56 -1.39 -2.54
C LEU A 35 -4.73 -2.91 -2.57
N TYR A 36 -5.36 -3.48 -1.55
CA TYR A 36 -5.27 -4.91 -1.28
C TYR A 36 -6.63 -5.62 -1.25
N SER A 37 -7.76 -4.88 -1.28
CA SER A 37 -9.09 -5.51 -1.32
C SER A 37 -9.44 -6.02 -2.70
N TYR A 38 -9.94 -7.26 -2.73
CA TYR A 38 -10.45 -7.91 -3.94
C TYR A 38 -11.94 -7.64 -4.18
N ASP A 39 -12.61 -7.02 -3.21
CA ASP A 39 -14.04 -6.79 -3.24
C ASP A 39 -14.34 -5.46 -3.97
N ASN A 40 -15.12 -5.54 -5.05
CA ASN A 40 -15.53 -4.39 -5.86
C ASN A 40 -16.55 -3.46 -5.14
N ASN A 41 -16.65 -3.53 -3.83
CA ASN A 41 -17.47 -2.59 -3.07
C ASN A 41 -16.81 -1.21 -3.13
N SER A 42 -17.39 -0.33 -3.90
CA SER A 42 -16.97 1.09 -4.02
C SER A 42 -17.08 1.75 -2.65
N GLU A 43 -16.01 1.70 -1.87
CA GLU A 43 -15.91 2.45 -0.64
C GLU A 43 -15.44 3.87 -0.97
N TYR A 44 -15.98 4.82 -0.28
CA TYR A 44 -15.55 6.21 -0.39
C TYR A 44 -15.50 6.85 0.99
N LEU A 45 -14.60 7.79 1.16
CA LEU A 45 -14.54 8.66 2.32
C LEU A 45 -15.06 10.03 1.92
N ILE A 46 -15.91 10.60 2.75
CA ILE A 46 -16.37 11.98 2.61
C ILE A 46 -15.68 12.80 3.70
N PHE A 47 -14.97 13.84 3.28
CA PHE A 47 -14.35 14.79 4.18
C PHE A 47 -15.10 16.13 4.15
N LYS A 48 -15.57 16.57 5.31
CA LYS A 48 -16.13 17.90 5.48
C LYS A 48 -15.02 18.89 5.83
N VAL A 49 -14.39 19.46 4.83
CA VAL A 49 -13.18 20.28 4.98
C VAL A 49 -13.42 21.78 4.74
N ARG A 50 -14.68 22.21 4.74
CA ARG A 50 -15.06 23.58 4.38
C ARG A 50 -14.30 24.65 5.18
N ASP A 51 -14.02 24.36 6.44
CA ASP A 51 -13.41 25.32 7.36
C ASP A 51 -11.89 25.12 7.55
N ASN A 52 -11.29 24.12 6.88
CA ASN A 52 -9.86 23.87 6.93
C ASN A 52 -9.15 24.55 5.74
N GLN A 53 -8.47 25.67 6.03
CA GLN A 53 -7.79 26.48 5.01
C GLN A 53 -6.61 25.69 4.38
N ILE A 54 -5.85 24.94 5.17
CA ILE A 54 -4.67 24.19 4.70
C ILE A 54 -5.08 23.16 3.64
N ILE A 55 -6.15 22.42 3.90
CA ILE A 55 -6.67 21.44 2.94
C ILE A 55 -7.12 22.13 1.65
N ARG A 56 -7.78 23.28 1.76
CA ARG A 56 -8.18 24.05 0.58
C ARG A 56 -6.98 24.52 -0.22
N ASP A 57 -5.95 25.03 0.43
CA ASP A 57 -4.73 25.51 -0.22
C ASP A 57 -4.02 24.37 -0.98
N TYR A 58 -3.98 23.16 -0.41
CA TYR A 58 -3.45 21.99 -1.12
C TYR A 58 -4.31 21.61 -2.34
N ILE A 59 -5.64 21.64 -2.22
CA ILE A 59 -6.53 21.35 -3.33
C ILE A 59 -6.36 22.40 -4.45
N GLU A 60 -6.31 23.67 -4.12
CA GLU A 60 -6.08 24.76 -5.09
C GLU A 60 -4.72 24.61 -5.76
N SER A 61 -3.67 24.30 -5.03
CA SER A 61 -2.33 24.05 -5.58
C SER A 61 -2.31 22.85 -6.53
N ILE A 62 -2.98 21.75 -6.18
CA ILE A 62 -3.12 20.57 -7.05
C ILE A 62 -3.84 20.94 -8.34
N ILE A 63 -4.93 21.70 -8.24
CA ILE A 63 -5.71 22.17 -9.41
C ILE A 63 -4.84 23.04 -10.30
N THR A 64 -4.13 24.01 -9.72
CA THR A 64 -3.23 24.91 -10.46
C THR A 64 -2.16 24.11 -11.21
N GLN A 65 -1.52 23.14 -10.55
CA GLN A 65 -0.48 22.29 -11.16
C GLN A 65 -1.01 21.41 -12.31
N ILE A 66 -2.28 21.03 -12.27
CA ILE A 66 -2.90 20.27 -13.37
C ILE A 66 -3.18 21.17 -14.59
N TYR A 67 -3.62 22.39 -14.36
CA TYR A 67 -3.98 23.33 -15.44
C TYR A 67 -2.78 24.10 -16.01
N GLU A 68 -1.77 24.37 -15.18
CA GLU A 68 -0.56 25.12 -15.55
C GLU A 68 0.69 24.33 -15.15
N PRO A 69 0.99 23.20 -15.83
CA PRO A 69 2.09 22.33 -15.43
C PRO A 69 3.47 22.97 -15.69
N GLU A 70 4.30 23.04 -14.66
CA GLU A 70 5.69 23.44 -14.74
C GLU A 70 6.64 22.26 -15.01
N LEU A 71 7.95 22.53 -15.11
CA LEU A 71 8.98 21.56 -15.53
C LEU A 71 9.04 20.30 -14.64
N ASN A 72 8.69 20.40 -13.35
CA ASN A 72 8.70 19.30 -12.37
C ASN A 72 7.29 18.91 -11.89
N SER A 73 6.25 19.25 -12.65
CA SER A 73 4.84 19.12 -12.26
C SER A 73 4.44 17.73 -11.73
N HIS A 74 5.01 16.66 -12.27
CA HIS A 74 4.70 15.30 -11.81
C HIS A 74 5.22 14.98 -10.40
N LEU A 75 6.39 15.48 -10.03
CA LEU A 75 6.93 15.31 -8.67
C LEU A 75 6.16 16.17 -7.68
N GLU A 76 5.95 17.44 -8.03
CA GLU A 76 5.22 18.38 -7.18
C GLU A 76 3.80 17.93 -6.94
N LEU A 77 3.09 17.45 -7.98
CA LEU A 77 1.75 16.90 -7.84
C LEU A 77 1.70 15.70 -6.88
N LYS A 78 2.67 14.78 -6.95
CA LYS A 78 2.77 13.66 -6.00
C LYS A 78 2.97 14.13 -4.57
N LEU A 79 3.84 15.12 -4.36
CA LEU A 79 4.09 15.69 -3.04
C LEU A 79 2.87 16.42 -2.48
N LEU A 80 2.18 17.21 -3.30
CA LEU A 80 0.95 17.92 -2.91
C LEU A 80 -0.17 16.93 -2.53
N VAL A 81 -0.37 15.88 -3.31
CA VAL A 81 -1.35 14.83 -2.98
C VAL A 81 -0.95 14.09 -1.70
N GLY A 82 0.35 13.82 -1.50
CA GLY A 82 0.86 13.24 -0.26
C GLY A 82 0.60 14.13 0.96
N LEU A 83 0.86 15.43 0.85
CA LEU A 83 0.60 16.41 1.90
C LEU A 83 -0.90 16.56 2.19
N LEU A 84 -1.73 16.60 1.16
CA LEU A 84 -3.19 16.61 1.31
C LEU A 84 -3.68 15.39 2.10
N LEU A 85 -3.21 14.19 1.75
CA LEU A 85 -3.59 12.98 2.46
C LEU A 85 -3.08 12.97 3.90
N ALA A 86 -1.85 13.43 4.15
CA ALA A 86 -1.31 13.56 5.50
C ALA A 86 -2.15 14.53 6.35
N GLU A 87 -2.57 15.66 5.77
CA GLU A 87 -3.42 16.63 6.47
C GLU A 87 -4.81 16.08 6.75
N LEU A 88 -5.42 15.37 5.79
CA LEU A 88 -6.69 14.67 5.99
C LEU A 88 -6.61 13.62 7.12
N MET A 89 -5.47 12.95 7.25
CA MET A 89 -5.21 11.98 8.32
C MET A 89 -5.09 12.63 9.71
N ASN A 90 -4.67 13.89 9.77
CA ASN A 90 -4.58 14.65 11.02
C ASN A 90 -5.94 15.17 11.50
N HIS A 91 -6.97 15.11 10.63
CA HIS A 91 -8.32 15.62 10.91
C HIS A 91 -9.39 14.53 10.80
N PRO A 92 -9.33 13.45 11.60
CA PRO A 92 -10.32 12.37 11.57
C PRO A 92 -11.73 12.85 11.89
N GLU A 93 -11.88 13.97 12.61
CA GLU A 93 -13.17 14.59 12.91
C GLU A 93 -13.88 15.13 11.66
N CYS A 94 -13.15 15.35 10.57
CA CYS A 94 -13.72 15.81 9.30
C CYS A 94 -14.32 14.67 8.46
N ILE A 95 -14.13 13.42 8.87
CA ILE A 95 -14.57 12.25 8.12
C ILE A 95 -16.02 11.92 8.43
N GLU A 96 -16.85 11.92 7.40
CA GLU A 96 -18.17 11.30 7.46
C GLU A 96 -18.06 9.82 7.12
N THR A 97 -17.98 8.97 8.15
CA THR A 97 -18.00 7.51 7.95
C THR A 97 -19.41 7.01 7.69
N TYR A 98 -19.65 6.38 6.57
CA TYR A 98 -20.82 5.54 6.37
C TYR A 98 -20.57 4.20 7.08
N GLN A 99 -21.35 3.92 8.12
CA GLN A 99 -21.19 2.71 8.94
C GLN A 99 -21.42 1.44 8.12
N SER A 100 -20.37 0.66 7.90
CA SER A 100 -20.53 -0.77 7.71
C SER A 100 -19.33 -1.50 8.32
N ASN A 101 -19.59 -2.34 9.31
CA ASN A 101 -18.66 -3.30 9.95
C ASN A 101 -17.25 -2.78 10.30
N SER A 102 -17.16 -1.66 11.02
CA SER A 102 -15.90 -0.99 11.40
C SER A 102 -14.84 -1.92 11.99
N TYR A 103 -15.22 -2.89 12.82
CA TYR A 103 -14.24 -3.79 13.45
C TYR A 103 -13.59 -4.78 12.48
N GLU A 104 -14.36 -5.36 11.57
CA GLU A 104 -13.83 -6.34 10.60
C GLU A 104 -12.96 -5.66 9.55
N LYS A 105 -13.30 -4.44 9.17
CA LYS A 105 -12.48 -3.60 8.28
C LYS A 105 -11.17 -3.20 8.94
N LEU A 106 -11.23 -2.70 10.18
CA LEU A 106 -10.05 -2.37 10.96
C LEU A 106 -9.11 -3.58 11.09
N LEU A 107 -9.67 -4.74 11.41
CA LEU A 107 -8.89 -5.97 11.52
C LEU A 107 -8.27 -6.37 10.17
N SER A 108 -9.01 -6.23 9.09
CA SER A 108 -8.56 -6.51 7.73
C SER A 108 -7.38 -5.63 7.31
N SER A 109 -7.50 -4.32 7.48
CA SER A 109 -6.44 -3.37 7.12
C SER A 109 -5.19 -3.57 7.98
N THR A 110 -5.34 -3.84 9.28
CA THR A 110 -4.20 -4.17 10.16
C THR A 110 -3.47 -5.44 9.71
N ILE A 111 -4.22 -6.47 9.30
CA ILE A 111 -3.65 -7.70 8.75
C ILE A 111 -2.82 -7.41 7.48
N LEU A 112 -3.40 -6.66 6.55
CA LEU A 112 -2.74 -6.35 5.27
C LEU A 112 -1.52 -5.45 5.48
N LYS A 113 -1.60 -4.47 6.38
CA LYS A 113 -0.45 -3.66 6.77
C LYS A 113 0.68 -4.51 7.35
N TYR A 114 0.38 -5.42 8.27
CA TYR A 114 1.39 -6.34 8.81
C TYR A 114 2.09 -7.13 7.71
N ILE A 115 1.33 -7.67 6.74
CA ILE A 115 1.90 -8.40 5.61
C ILE A 115 2.85 -7.51 4.80
N ALA A 116 2.44 -6.29 4.48
CA ALA A 116 3.22 -5.34 3.71
C ALA A 116 4.50 -4.86 4.42
N THR A 117 4.46 -4.70 5.75
CA THR A 117 5.59 -4.15 6.52
C THR A 117 6.49 -5.22 7.17
N SER A 118 5.99 -6.43 7.36
CA SER A 118 6.70 -7.51 8.09
C SER A 118 6.97 -8.75 7.22
N TYR A 119 6.97 -8.60 5.90
CA TYR A 119 7.13 -9.73 4.96
C TYR A 119 8.45 -10.49 5.14
N GLN A 120 9.49 -9.87 5.66
CA GLN A 120 10.81 -10.49 5.85
C GLN A 120 10.76 -11.64 6.86
N GLU A 121 10.17 -11.40 8.03
CA GLU A 121 10.12 -12.36 9.15
C GLU A 121 8.69 -12.67 9.61
N GLY A 122 7.71 -12.04 8.98
CA GLY A 122 6.31 -12.11 9.39
C GLY A 122 5.75 -13.53 9.33
N SER A 123 5.09 -13.93 10.41
CA SER A 123 4.41 -15.23 10.50
C SER A 123 2.94 -15.06 10.88
N LEU A 124 2.10 -15.99 10.43
CA LEU A 124 0.69 -16.01 10.80
C LEU A 124 0.52 -16.14 12.33
N SER A 125 1.37 -16.95 12.97
CA SER A 125 1.34 -17.14 14.42
C SER A 125 1.68 -15.86 15.20
N THR A 126 2.65 -15.08 14.72
CA THR A 126 2.98 -13.78 15.33
C THR A 126 1.82 -12.81 15.19
N LEU A 127 1.26 -12.71 14.00
CA LEU A 127 0.10 -11.85 13.71
C LEU A 127 -1.13 -12.25 14.55
N SER A 128 -1.39 -13.55 14.67
CA SER A 128 -2.47 -14.11 15.51
C SER A 128 -2.35 -13.68 16.96
N LYS A 129 -1.14 -13.73 17.53
CA LYS A 129 -0.86 -13.27 18.89
C LYS A 129 -1.04 -11.76 19.04
N GLN A 130 -0.54 -10.97 18.11
CA GLN A 130 -0.67 -9.51 18.15
C GLN A 130 -2.12 -9.04 18.08
N LEU A 131 -2.92 -9.67 17.24
CA LEU A 131 -4.32 -9.31 17.04
C LEU A 131 -5.27 -9.99 18.04
N HIS A 132 -4.77 -10.87 18.89
CA HIS A 132 -5.59 -11.73 19.76
C HIS A 132 -6.73 -12.43 19.00
N GLN A 133 -6.42 -12.86 17.75
CA GLN A 133 -7.36 -13.56 16.88
C GLN A 133 -6.80 -14.91 16.45
N PRO A 134 -7.62 -15.95 16.37
CA PRO A 134 -7.16 -17.27 15.94
C PRO A 134 -6.80 -17.28 14.45
N ASP A 135 -5.78 -18.06 14.09
CA ASP A 135 -5.23 -18.17 12.73
C ASP A 135 -6.31 -18.38 11.66
N TYR A 136 -7.30 -19.23 11.94
CA TYR A 136 -8.37 -19.53 10.97
C TYR A 136 -9.20 -18.28 10.62
N LYS A 137 -9.43 -17.37 11.58
CA LYS A 137 -10.20 -16.16 11.38
C LYS A 137 -9.41 -15.16 10.53
N ILE A 138 -8.12 -15.02 10.80
CA ILE A 138 -7.20 -14.20 10.01
C ILE A 138 -7.15 -14.73 8.57
N CYS A 139 -6.94 -16.04 8.39
CA CYS A 139 -6.93 -16.67 7.06
C CYS A 139 -8.25 -16.47 6.30
N LYS A 140 -9.40 -16.55 6.99
CA LYS A 140 -10.72 -16.32 6.40
C LYS A 140 -10.88 -14.87 5.92
N ILE A 141 -10.45 -13.90 6.72
CA ILE A 141 -10.48 -12.47 6.38
C ILE A 141 -9.60 -12.22 5.15
N ILE A 142 -8.34 -12.66 5.19
CA ILE A 142 -7.38 -12.54 4.07
C ILE A 142 -7.99 -13.13 2.80
N LYS A 143 -8.49 -14.37 2.86
CA LYS A 143 -9.01 -15.06 1.68
C LYS A 143 -10.23 -14.35 1.09
N ARG A 144 -11.08 -13.80 1.95
CA ARG A 144 -12.27 -13.04 1.52
C ARG A 144 -11.88 -11.71 0.87
N GLN A 145 -10.91 -11.00 1.44
CA GLN A 145 -10.50 -9.67 0.97
C GLN A 145 -9.62 -9.69 -0.28
N THR A 146 -8.69 -10.66 -0.35
CA THR A 146 -7.64 -10.67 -1.39
C THR A 146 -7.76 -11.82 -2.39
N GLY A 147 -8.60 -12.80 -2.12
CA GLY A 147 -8.63 -14.04 -2.89
C GLY A 147 -7.41 -14.96 -2.66
N GLN A 148 -6.41 -14.52 -1.89
CA GLN A 148 -5.12 -15.17 -1.68
C GLN A 148 -4.98 -15.74 -0.27
N THR A 149 -3.93 -16.51 -0.03
CA THR A 149 -3.53 -16.98 1.30
C THR A 149 -2.48 -16.04 1.90
N PHE A 150 -2.32 -16.05 3.23
CA PHE A 150 -1.25 -15.33 3.94
C PHE A 150 0.13 -15.58 3.30
N LYS A 151 0.44 -16.86 3.02
CA LYS A 151 1.73 -17.23 2.41
C LYS A 151 1.92 -16.64 1.00
N GLN A 152 0.86 -16.60 0.20
CA GLN A 152 0.90 -16.00 -1.14
C GLN A 152 1.15 -14.49 -1.07
N LEU A 153 0.50 -13.79 -0.14
CA LEU A 153 0.70 -12.35 0.04
C LEU A 153 2.12 -12.03 0.52
N ILE A 154 2.63 -12.75 1.52
CA ILE A 154 4.04 -12.60 1.97
C ILE A 154 5.01 -12.83 0.80
N GLN A 155 4.76 -13.86 0.00
CA GLN A 155 5.59 -14.16 -1.17
C GLN A 155 5.54 -13.02 -2.20
N GLU A 156 4.38 -12.43 -2.44
CA GLU A 156 4.24 -11.29 -3.35
C GLU A 156 5.01 -10.07 -2.86
N GLU A 157 4.91 -9.72 -1.59
CA GLU A 157 5.65 -8.60 -1.00
C GLU A 157 7.16 -8.82 -1.07
N ARG A 158 7.64 -10.02 -0.76
CA ARG A 158 9.06 -10.39 -0.92
C ARG A 158 9.55 -10.24 -2.35
N LEU A 159 8.75 -10.67 -3.33
CA LEU A 159 9.11 -10.54 -4.74
C LEU A 159 9.08 -9.08 -5.21
N LYS A 160 8.13 -8.26 -4.75
CA LYS A 160 8.10 -6.81 -5.01
C LYS A 160 9.36 -6.13 -4.48
N ALA A 161 9.71 -6.39 -3.21
CA ALA A 161 10.92 -5.87 -2.58
C ALA A 161 12.19 -6.33 -3.33
N THR A 162 12.23 -7.60 -3.76
CA THR A 162 13.32 -8.13 -4.60
C THR A 162 13.48 -7.30 -5.87
N CYS A 163 12.40 -7.06 -6.61
CA CYS A 163 12.43 -6.28 -7.83
C CYS A 163 12.92 -4.84 -7.60
N GLN A 164 12.51 -4.24 -6.49
CA GLN A 164 12.96 -2.91 -6.13
C GLN A 164 14.46 -2.88 -5.84
N LEU A 165 14.97 -3.80 -5.02
CA LEU A 165 16.40 -3.89 -4.70
C LEU A 165 17.25 -4.22 -5.94
N LEU A 166 16.75 -5.07 -6.84
CA LEU A 166 17.42 -5.36 -8.10
C LEU A 166 17.57 -4.12 -9.00
N LYS A 167 16.59 -3.20 -8.98
CA LYS A 167 16.61 -1.95 -9.76
C LYS A 167 17.44 -0.84 -9.13
N THR A 168 17.46 -0.76 -7.81
CA THR A 168 17.99 0.41 -7.10
C THR A 168 19.35 0.18 -6.46
N THR A 169 19.84 -1.07 -6.41
CA THR A 169 21.10 -1.41 -5.74
C THR A 169 21.98 -2.32 -6.58
N GLN A 170 23.28 -2.37 -6.22
CA GLN A 170 24.25 -3.33 -6.77
C GLN A 170 24.48 -4.55 -5.86
N MET A 171 23.60 -4.78 -4.88
CA MET A 171 23.70 -5.94 -3.99
C MET A 171 23.74 -7.25 -4.77
N ALA A 172 24.49 -8.23 -4.27
CA ALA A 172 24.44 -9.57 -4.86
C ALA A 172 23.02 -10.16 -4.77
N VAL A 173 22.61 -10.93 -5.76
CA VAL A 173 21.26 -11.54 -5.79
C VAL A 173 21.02 -12.42 -4.56
N THR A 174 22.06 -13.10 -4.07
CA THR A 174 22.00 -13.89 -2.83
C THR A 174 21.76 -13.05 -1.60
N ASP A 175 22.34 -11.86 -1.54
CA ASP A 175 22.16 -10.94 -0.41
C ASP A 175 20.75 -10.34 -0.42
N ILE A 176 20.26 -9.96 -1.61
CA ILE A 176 18.87 -9.53 -1.78
C ILE A 176 17.90 -10.64 -1.33
N MET A 177 18.18 -11.89 -1.72
CA MET A 177 17.36 -13.03 -1.33
C MET A 177 17.23 -13.14 0.21
N VAL A 178 18.36 -13.03 0.92
CA VAL A 178 18.37 -13.06 2.39
C VAL A 178 17.65 -11.84 2.97
N GLU A 179 17.94 -10.65 2.45
CA GLU A 179 17.33 -9.38 2.88
C GLU A 179 15.80 -9.41 2.82
N VAL A 180 15.24 -10.01 1.78
CA VAL A 180 13.78 -10.12 1.63
C VAL A 180 13.17 -11.33 2.34
N GLY A 181 13.97 -12.10 3.08
CA GLY A 181 13.50 -13.19 3.96
C GLY A 181 13.44 -14.58 3.31
N TYR A 182 14.24 -14.87 2.29
CA TYR A 182 14.41 -16.22 1.76
C TYR A 182 15.71 -16.86 2.22
N GLU A 183 15.64 -18.13 2.66
CA GLU A 183 16.80 -18.92 3.06
C GLU A 183 17.23 -19.90 1.98
N ASN A 184 16.33 -20.34 1.11
CA ASN A 184 16.58 -21.36 0.11
C ASN A 184 16.72 -20.75 -1.30
N VAL A 185 17.95 -20.80 -1.83
CA VAL A 185 18.31 -20.22 -3.14
C VAL A 185 17.50 -20.86 -4.28
N THR A 186 17.41 -22.18 -4.30
CA THR A 186 16.71 -22.91 -5.37
C THR A 186 15.23 -22.55 -5.41
N TYR A 187 14.61 -22.47 -4.24
CA TYR A 187 13.20 -22.07 -4.12
C TYR A 187 13.00 -20.61 -4.57
N PHE A 188 13.86 -19.69 -4.12
CA PHE A 188 13.81 -18.28 -4.51
C PHE A 188 13.88 -18.09 -6.04
N TYR A 189 14.88 -18.69 -6.69
CA TYR A 189 15.02 -18.60 -8.15
C TYR A 189 13.83 -19.19 -8.88
N LYS A 190 13.29 -20.31 -8.39
CA LYS A 190 12.11 -20.93 -8.98
C LYS A 190 10.91 -19.98 -8.93
N ILE A 191 10.53 -19.47 -7.75
CA ILE A 191 9.34 -18.61 -7.62
C ILE A 191 9.50 -17.28 -8.34
N PHE A 192 10.70 -16.73 -8.39
CA PHE A 192 10.99 -15.51 -9.15
C PHE A 192 10.79 -15.76 -10.64
N LYS A 193 11.34 -16.86 -11.17
CA LYS A 193 11.17 -17.24 -12.57
C LYS A 193 9.73 -17.57 -12.92
N ASP A 194 9.00 -18.24 -12.03
CA ASP A 194 7.57 -18.55 -12.22
C ASP A 194 6.73 -17.26 -12.32
N LYS A 195 7.07 -16.22 -11.55
CA LYS A 195 6.33 -14.94 -11.55
C LYS A 195 6.72 -14.01 -12.71
N TYR A 196 8.02 -13.88 -13.00
CA TYR A 196 8.54 -12.88 -13.95
C TYR A 196 9.07 -13.47 -15.26
N HIS A 197 9.04 -14.81 -15.43
CA HIS A 197 9.50 -15.56 -16.61
C HIS A 197 10.98 -15.38 -16.95
N MET A 198 11.78 -14.88 -16.02
CA MET A 198 13.22 -14.68 -16.14
C MET A 198 13.94 -14.83 -14.79
N THR A 199 15.27 -14.92 -14.82
CA THR A 199 16.03 -14.98 -13.56
C THR A 199 16.17 -13.58 -12.92
N PRO A 200 16.44 -13.48 -11.59
CA PRO A 200 16.73 -12.20 -10.95
C PRO A 200 17.90 -11.44 -11.61
N HIS A 201 18.90 -12.15 -12.10
CA HIS A 201 20.03 -11.56 -12.81
C HIS A 201 19.57 -10.93 -14.14
N ASP A 202 18.80 -11.68 -14.96
CA ASP A 202 18.30 -11.17 -16.25
C ASP A 202 17.35 -9.98 -16.03
N TYR A 203 16.55 -10.03 -14.95
CA TYR A 203 15.67 -8.92 -14.59
C TYR A 203 16.47 -7.64 -14.30
N ARG A 204 17.57 -7.73 -13.55
CA ARG A 204 18.45 -6.58 -13.29
C ARG A 204 19.01 -5.98 -14.58
N GLN A 205 19.44 -6.81 -15.53
CA GLN A 205 20.03 -6.35 -16.78
C GLN A 205 19.11 -5.47 -17.64
N GLN A 206 17.79 -5.52 -17.40
CA GLN A 206 16.83 -4.65 -18.10
C GLN A 206 16.84 -3.19 -17.61
N PHE A 207 17.51 -2.90 -16.48
CA PHE A 207 17.51 -1.58 -15.83
C PHE A 207 18.92 -0.97 -15.68
N ILE A 208 19.94 -1.65 -16.19
CA ILE A 208 21.31 -1.17 -16.31
C ILE A 208 21.56 -0.79 -17.78
#